data_431f7951524e8449ee31555fb2f31826
#
_entry.id   431f7951524e8449ee31555fb2f31826
#
_cell.length_a   1.000
_cell.length_b   1.000
_cell.length_c   1.000
_cell.angle_alpha   90.00
_cell.angle_beta   90.00
_cell.angle_gamma   90.00
#
_symmetry.space_group_name_H-M   'P 1'
#
loop_
_entity.id
_entity.type
_entity.pdbx_description
1 polymer ?
#
loop_
_entity_poly.entity_id
_entity_poly.type
_entity_poly.pdbx_seq_one_letter_code
_entity_poly.pdbx_strand_id
1 'polypeptide(L)'
;MLNILGVNVQAWDQQRAIDALDARVTGSTPTCVAFANTNLLNFAASDPGLRTMLADFIVLNDGIGADIAARILYGEPFPCNLNGTDFVPAYLEHTVRSHRIFLVGARPGVVDRAATALQQRFGARHEIVGWVDGYSGIADTDAVLASIAAARASLILVGMGSARQEHWISDNMAGLGGGLAFGVGALLDFAAGDVPRAPPFIRRRHLEWAYRLALEPRRLFRRYVLEVPVFLVRVIRQRLRQGASPVQAVVASVNSSGVV
;
A
#
# COMPACT_ATOMS: atom_id res chain seq x y z
N MET A 1 -5.25 13.33 8.06
CA MET A 1 -5.95 12.26 7.31
C MET A 1 -7.00 12.88 6.42
N LEU A 2 -7.16 12.34 5.20
CA LEU A 2 -8.20 12.74 4.26
C LEU A 2 -9.16 11.57 4.05
N ASN A 3 -10.47 11.80 4.13
CA ASN A 3 -11.47 10.73 3.89
C ASN A 3 -11.84 10.69 2.41
N ILE A 4 -11.45 9.62 1.72
CA ILE A 4 -11.80 9.41 0.31
C ILE A 4 -12.68 8.16 0.20
N LEU A 5 -13.92 8.36 -0.21
CA LEU A 5 -14.93 7.30 -0.36
C LEU A 5 -15.12 6.42 0.88
N GLY A 6 -15.00 7.03 2.08
CA GLY A 6 -15.13 6.36 3.36
C GLY A 6 -13.85 5.73 3.90
N VAL A 7 -12.72 5.82 3.19
CA VAL A 7 -11.40 5.36 3.64
C VAL A 7 -10.59 6.55 4.14
N ASN A 8 -10.00 6.43 5.33
CA ASN A 8 -9.14 7.44 5.94
C ASN A 8 -7.70 7.26 5.46
N VAL A 9 -7.25 8.11 4.54
CA VAL A 9 -5.90 8.08 3.94
C VAL A 9 -4.99 9.07 4.67
N GLN A 10 -3.80 8.63 5.05
CA GLN A 10 -2.82 9.48 5.74
C GLN A 10 -2.26 10.55 4.80
N ALA A 11 -2.28 11.81 5.23
CA ALA A 11 -1.64 12.91 4.51
C ALA A 11 -0.24 13.17 5.11
N TRP A 12 0.65 12.19 4.95
CA TRP A 12 2.02 12.25 5.43
C TRP A 12 2.99 12.50 4.28
N ASP A 13 4.12 13.13 4.60
CA ASP A 13 5.31 13.06 3.77
C ASP A 13 6.06 11.74 4.01
N GLN A 14 7.11 11.49 3.22
CA GLN A 14 7.84 10.23 3.28
C GLN A 14 8.53 10.02 4.63
N GLN A 15 9.16 11.06 5.19
CA GLN A 15 9.88 10.94 6.46
C GLN A 15 8.93 10.64 7.60
N ARG A 16 7.82 11.36 7.68
CA ARG A 16 6.77 11.10 8.68
C ARG A 16 6.20 9.70 8.59
N ALA A 17 6.01 9.18 7.36
CA ALA A 17 5.54 7.82 7.16
C ALA A 17 6.54 6.79 7.70
N ILE A 18 7.84 6.97 7.42
CA ILE A 18 8.91 6.11 7.92
C ILE A 18 8.95 6.13 9.45
N ASP A 19 9.01 7.32 10.07
CA ASP A 19 9.09 7.48 11.52
C ASP A 19 7.87 6.86 12.23
N ALA A 20 6.67 7.08 11.66
CA ALA A 20 5.43 6.54 12.20
C ALA A 20 5.37 5.00 12.14
N LEU A 21 5.96 4.38 11.13
CA LEU A 21 6.05 2.93 11.00
C LEU A 21 7.14 2.36 11.90
N ASP A 22 8.30 2.98 11.97
CA ASP A 22 9.41 2.56 12.86
C ASP A 22 9.00 2.54 14.33
N ALA A 23 8.16 3.50 14.74
CA ALA A 23 7.62 3.56 16.10
C ALA A 23 6.69 2.37 16.43
N ARG A 24 6.12 1.70 15.41
CA ARG A 24 5.13 0.62 15.57
C ARG A 24 5.70 -0.80 15.42
N VAL A 25 6.92 -0.94 14.93
CA VAL A 25 7.56 -2.26 14.71
C VAL A 25 7.63 -3.11 15.97
N THR A 26 7.70 -2.50 17.14
CA THR A 26 7.90 -3.20 18.44
C THR A 26 6.58 -3.66 19.09
N GLY A 27 5.44 -3.42 18.47
CA GLY A 27 4.14 -3.87 18.97
C GLY A 27 3.99 -5.40 18.95
N SER A 28 3.16 -5.95 19.83
CA SER A 28 2.81 -7.38 19.85
C SER A 28 1.82 -7.78 18.75
N THR A 29 1.07 -6.82 18.24
CA THR A 29 0.16 -6.96 17.09
C THR A 29 0.78 -6.30 15.86
N PRO A 30 0.63 -6.86 14.66
CA PRO A 30 1.21 -6.27 13.46
C PRO A 30 0.50 -4.95 13.12
N THR A 31 1.27 -3.98 12.66
CA THR A 31 0.72 -2.78 12.02
C THR A 31 0.51 -3.07 10.55
N CYS A 32 -0.74 -3.08 10.13
CA CYS A 32 -1.14 -3.34 8.75
C CYS A 32 -1.12 -2.07 7.92
N VAL A 33 -0.53 -2.14 6.74
CA VAL A 33 -0.38 -0.99 5.82
C VAL A 33 -0.98 -1.32 4.47
N ALA A 34 -1.87 -0.46 3.99
CA ALA A 34 -2.46 -0.53 2.67
C ALA A 34 -2.14 0.72 1.84
N PHE A 35 -2.21 0.58 0.52
CA PHE A 35 -1.95 1.68 -0.42
C PHE A 35 -3.22 2.01 -1.20
N ALA A 36 -3.79 3.18 -0.92
CA ALA A 36 -5.05 3.68 -1.46
C ALA A 36 -4.92 4.11 -2.92
N ASN A 37 -4.87 3.16 -3.83
CA ASN A 37 -5.04 3.42 -5.25
C ASN A 37 -6.54 3.46 -5.65
N THR A 38 -6.81 3.94 -6.85
CA THR A 38 -8.16 4.06 -7.40
C THR A 38 -8.98 2.76 -7.30
N ASN A 39 -8.30 1.61 -7.46
CA ASN A 39 -8.95 0.31 -7.44
C ASN A 39 -9.41 -0.07 -6.02
N LEU A 40 -8.52 0.04 -5.03
CA LEU A 40 -8.85 -0.22 -3.62
C LEU A 40 -9.95 0.71 -3.12
N LEU A 41 -9.87 2.00 -3.47
CA LEU A 41 -10.89 2.99 -3.10
C LEU A 41 -12.24 2.70 -3.75
N ASN A 42 -12.27 2.21 -4.99
CA ASN A 42 -13.49 1.79 -5.66
C ASN A 42 -14.12 0.54 -5.02
N PHE A 43 -13.30 -0.44 -4.63
CA PHE A 43 -13.79 -1.61 -3.89
C PHE A 43 -14.37 -1.19 -2.55
N ALA A 44 -13.64 -0.42 -1.77
CA ALA A 44 -14.10 0.08 -0.48
C ALA A 44 -15.39 0.92 -0.58
N ALA A 45 -15.56 1.69 -1.67
CA ALA A 45 -16.81 2.44 -1.91
C ALA A 45 -18.03 1.53 -2.09
N SER A 46 -17.84 0.32 -2.60
CA SER A 46 -18.90 -0.66 -2.87
C SER A 46 -19.07 -1.70 -1.76
N ASP A 47 -18.06 -1.85 -0.90
CA ASP A 47 -18.02 -2.85 0.15
C ASP A 47 -17.83 -2.20 1.53
N PRO A 48 -18.90 -2.14 2.36
CA PRO A 48 -18.82 -1.65 3.73
C PRO A 48 -17.88 -2.46 4.62
N GLY A 49 -17.81 -3.78 4.43
CA GLY A 49 -16.92 -4.67 5.18
C GLY A 49 -15.45 -4.32 4.95
N LEU A 50 -15.07 -4.14 3.69
CA LEU A 50 -13.72 -3.69 3.33
C LEU A 50 -13.38 -2.30 3.93
N ARG A 51 -14.35 -1.36 3.97
CA ARG A 51 -14.13 -0.05 4.63
C ARG A 51 -13.87 -0.19 6.12
N THR A 52 -14.67 -1.03 6.80
CA THR A 52 -14.50 -1.29 8.24
C THR A 52 -13.14 -1.91 8.51
N MET A 53 -12.76 -2.91 7.74
CA MET A 53 -11.45 -3.56 7.84
C MET A 53 -10.29 -2.57 7.62
N LEU A 54 -10.38 -1.70 6.61
CA LEU A 54 -9.35 -0.69 6.33
C LEU A 54 -9.23 0.39 7.42
N ALA A 55 -10.19 0.51 8.34
CA ALA A 55 -10.07 1.41 9.49
C ALA A 55 -8.97 0.97 10.47
N ASP A 56 -8.63 -0.31 10.49
CA ASP A 56 -7.54 -0.89 11.31
C ASP A 56 -6.17 -0.81 10.61
N PHE A 57 -6.13 -0.33 9.36
CA PHE A 57 -4.90 -0.17 8.59
C PHE A 57 -4.38 1.26 8.63
N ILE A 58 -3.07 1.41 8.57
CA ILE A 58 -2.46 2.65 8.09
C ILE A 58 -2.61 2.66 6.57
N VAL A 59 -3.46 3.54 6.05
CA VAL A 59 -3.68 3.64 4.61
C VAL A 59 -2.90 4.82 4.06
N LEU A 60 -1.94 4.54 3.19
CA LEU A 60 -1.11 5.53 2.49
C LEU A 60 -1.66 5.80 1.08
N ASN A 61 -1.46 7.00 0.55
CA ASN A 61 -1.94 7.34 -0.79
C ASN A 61 -1.09 6.67 -1.89
N ASP A 62 -1.74 6.20 -2.95
CA ASP A 62 -1.08 5.56 -4.09
C ASP A 62 -1.60 6.12 -5.41
N GLY A 63 -0.73 6.87 -6.07
CA GLY A 63 -0.89 7.32 -7.44
C GLY A 63 -1.77 8.54 -7.63
N ILE A 64 -1.80 9.00 -8.89
CA ILE A 64 -2.46 10.25 -9.30
C ILE A 64 -3.97 10.27 -9.01
N GLY A 65 -4.63 9.11 -8.96
CA GLY A 65 -6.06 9.06 -8.67
C GLY A 65 -6.40 9.53 -7.26
N ALA A 66 -5.60 9.14 -6.27
CA ALA A 66 -5.74 9.61 -4.89
C ALA A 66 -5.49 11.13 -4.79
N ASP A 67 -4.49 11.65 -5.51
CA ASP A 67 -4.22 13.09 -5.56
C ASP A 67 -5.34 13.91 -6.21
N ILE A 68 -5.92 13.40 -7.29
CA ILE A 68 -7.09 14.05 -7.95
C ILE A 68 -8.27 14.08 -6.97
N ALA A 69 -8.53 12.97 -6.27
CA ALA A 69 -9.59 12.92 -5.27
C ALA A 69 -9.36 13.92 -4.13
N ALA A 70 -8.13 14.01 -3.62
CA ALA A 70 -7.77 14.98 -2.58
C ALA A 70 -8.00 16.42 -3.06
N ARG A 71 -7.58 16.77 -4.27
CA ARG A 71 -7.84 18.10 -4.86
C ARG A 71 -9.32 18.41 -5.01
N ILE A 72 -10.12 17.45 -5.46
CA ILE A 72 -11.58 17.64 -5.62
C ILE A 72 -12.25 17.82 -4.26
N LEU A 73 -11.89 17.03 -3.27
CA LEU A 73 -12.55 17.00 -1.96
C LEU A 73 -12.05 18.11 -1.03
N TYR A 74 -10.75 18.42 -1.05
CA TYR A 74 -10.06 19.24 -0.06
C TYR A 74 -9.30 20.43 -0.64
N GLY A 75 -9.17 20.56 -1.97
CA GLY A 75 -8.52 21.67 -2.63
C GLY A 75 -7.03 21.50 -2.91
N GLU A 76 -6.37 20.52 -2.30
CA GLU A 76 -4.93 20.29 -2.42
C GLU A 76 -4.60 18.79 -2.55
N PRO A 77 -3.48 18.42 -3.18
CA PRO A 77 -3.04 17.03 -3.27
C PRO A 77 -2.45 16.56 -1.95
N PHE A 78 -2.09 15.28 -1.88
CA PHE A 78 -1.24 14.75 -0.81
C PHE A 78 0.15 15.40 -0.84
N PRO A 79 0.87 15.47 0.32
CA PRO A 79 2.22 16.05 0.40
C PRO A 79 3.23 15.36 -0.52
N CYS A 80 3.11 14.06 -0.69
CA CYS A 80 3.88 13.26 -1.65
C CYS A 80 3.13 12.00 -2.05
N ASN A 81 3.58 11.31 -3.10
CA ASN A 81 3.04 10.01 -3.51
C ASN A 81 3.75 8.89 -2.76
N LEU A 82 3.04 8.20 -1.86
CA LEU A 82 3.55 7.10 -1.04
C LEU A 82 3.15 5.73 -1.62
N ASN A 83 3.17 5.58 -2.95
CA ASN A 83 2.82 4.32 -3.59
C ASN A 83 3.73 3.17 -3.12
N GLY A 84 3.16 1.96 -2.98
CA GLY A 84 3.87 0.81 -2.41
C GLY A 84 5.15 0.42 -3.16
N THR A 85 5.21 0.65 -4.47
CA THR A 85 6.36 0.27 -5.30
C THR A 85 7.57 1.20 -5.19
N ASP A 86 7.37 2.44 -4.73
CA ASP A 86 8.44 3.40 -4.45
C ASP A 86 8.67 3.55 -2.93
N PHE A 87 7.59 3.59 -2.15
CA PHE A 87 7.68 3.81 -0.70
C PHE A 87 8.32 2.63 0.05
N VAL A 88 7.96 1.37 -0.28
CA VAL A 88 8.53 0.21 0.43
C VAL A 88 10.05 0.11 0.25
N PRO A 89 10.62 0.24 -0.97
CA PRO A 89 12.07 0.37 -1.12
C PRO A 89 12.66 1.55 -0.35
N ALA A 90 12.03 2.72 -0.40
CA ALA A 90 12.51 3.89 0.35
C ALA A 90 12.45 3.68 1.87
N TYR A 91 11.40 3.01 2.38
CA TYR A 91 11.32 2.61 3.77
C TYR A 91 12.48 1.70 4.16
N LEU A 92 12.79 0.66 3.37
CA LEU A 92 13.91 -0.24 3.63
C LEU A 92 15.27 0.47 3.55
N GLU A 93 15.42 1.49 2.72
CA GLU A 93 16.66 2.29 2.62
C GLU A 93 16.86 3.22 3.82
N HIS A 94 15.81 3.77 4.40
CA HIS A 94 15.89 4.88 5.36
C HIS A 94 15.46 4.51 6.79
N THR A 95 14.73 3.39 6.99
CA THR A 95 14.35 2.93 8.34
C THR A 95 15.58 2.75 9.23
N VAL A 96 15.46 3.10 10.51
CA VAL A 96 16.53 2.82 11.50
C VAL A 96 16.51 1.35 11.96
N ARG A 97 15.51 0.57 11.57
CA ARG A 97 15.33 -0.83 11.94
C ARG A 97 16.01 -1.78 10.96
N SER A 98 16.44 -2.92 11.44
CA SER A 98 16.77 -4.10 10.62
C SER A 98 15.58 -5.05 10.62
N HIS A 99 15.14 -5.49 9.44
CA HIS A 99 13.99 -6.35 9.30
C HIS A 99 14.35 -7.75 8.85
N ARG A 100 13.63 -8.72 9.40
CA ARG A 100 13.48 -10.08 8.87
C ARG A 100 12.23 -10.08 7.99
N ILE A 101 12.41 -10.18 6.68
CA ILE A 101 11.36 -9.94 5.69
C ILE A 101 10.84 -11.26 5.16
N PHE A 102 9.51 -11.46 5.21
CA PHE A 102 8.84 -12.59 4.59
C PHE A 102 7.96 -12.11 3.42
N LEU A 103 8.04 -12.78 2.27
CA LEU A 103 7.28 -12.42 1.08
C LEU A 103 6.10 -13.38 0.90
N VAL A 104 4.91 -12.84 0.65
CA VAL A 104 3.70 -13.63 0.39
C VAL A 104 3.05 -13.12 -0.88
N GLY A 105 2.93 -13.93 -1.91
CA GLY A 105 2.24 -13.50 -3.13
C GLY A 105 3.06 -13.69 -4.39
N ALA A 106 2.67 -12.98 -5.45
CA ALA A 106 3.14 -13.16 -6.81
C ALA A 106 2.93 -14.60 -7.34
N ARG A 107 3.37 -14.89 -8.55
CA ARG A 107 3.26 -16.22 -9.15
C ARG A 107 4.42 -17.11 -8.69
N PRO A 108 4.25 -18.46 -8.74
CA PRO A 108 5.36 -19.40 -8.59
C PRO A 108 6.53 -19.01 -9.50
N GLY A 109 7.76 -19.06 -8.99
CA GLY A 109 8.97 -18.64 -9.70
C GLY A 109 9.19 -17.12 -9.76
N VAL A 110 8.14 -16.30 -9.66
CA VAL A 110 8.25 -14.83 -9.59
C VAL A 110 8.67 -14.42 -8.19
N VAL A 111 8.01 -14.93 -7.16
CA VAL A 111 8.36 -14.61 -5.76
C VAL A 111 9.80 -15.04 -5.43
N ASP A 112 10.31 -16.13 -5.99
CA ASP A 112 11.69 -16.61 -5.81
C ASP A 112 12.69 -15.61 -6.36
N ARG A 113 12.44 -15.10 -7.59
CA ARG A 113 13.27 -14.05 -8.19
C ARG A 113 13.18 -12.73 -7.43
N ALA A 114 11.98 -12.38 -6.95
CA ALA A 114 11.79 -11.20 -6.10
C ALA A 114 12.59 -11.30 -4.81
N ALA A 115 12.56 -12.46 -4.13
CA ALA A 115 13.33 -12.71 -2.92
C ALA A 115 14.83 -12.55 -3.17
N THR A 116 15.34 -13.13 -4.25
CA THR A 116 16.75 -13.01 -4.64
C THR A 116 17.14 -11.55 -4.90
N ALA A 117 16.32 -10.82 -5.67
CA ALA A 117 16.60 -9.41 -6.02
C ALA A 117 16.53 -8.48 -4.79
N LEU A 118 15.55 -8.68 -3.91
CA LEU A 118 15.43 -7.92 -2.66
C LEU A 118 16.58 -8.22 -1.71
N GLN A 119 17.01 -9.50 -1.59
CA GLN A 119 18.18 -9.87 -0.79
C GLN A 119 19.46 -9.23 -1.35
N GLN A 120 19.65 -9.21 -2.66
CA GLN A 120 20.80 -8.54 -3.27
C GLN A 120 20.82 -7.04 -3.00
N ARG A 121 19.66 -6.39 -3.05
CA ARG A 121 19.55 -4.93 -2.87
C ARG A 121 19.65 -4.50 -1.42
N PHE A 122 19.01 -5.23 -0.50
CA PHE A 122 18.80 -4.80 0.87
C PHE A 122 19.51 -5.67 1.92
N GLY A 123 20.14 -6.76 1.52
CA GLY A 123 20.71 -7.78 2.41
C GLY A 123 21.84 -7.31 3.32
N ALA A 124 22.40 -6.11 3.07
CA ALA A 124 23.36 -5.50 4.00
C ALA A 124 22.73 -5.08 5.34
N ARG A 125 21.40 -4.81 5.37
CA ARG A 125 20.66 -4.34 6.55
C ARG A 125 19.46 -5.20 6.91
N HIS A 126 18.87 -5.90 5.94
CA HIS A 126 17.67 -6.68 6.09
C HIS A 126 17.91 -8.11 5.61
N GLU A 127 17.15 -9.04 6.12
CA GLU A 127 17.26 -10.45 5.75
C GLU A 127 15.95 -10.93 5.13
N ILE A 128 15.97 -11.52 3.92
CA ILE A 128 14.82 -12.21 3.37
C ILE A 128 14.80 -13.63 4.00
N VAL A 129 13.86 -13.84 4.91
CA VAL A 129 13.82 -15.04 5.75
C VAL A 129 12.89 -16.15 5.24
N GLY A 130 12.11 -15.85 4.20
CA GLY A 130 11.23 -16.82 3.57
C GLY A 130 10.29 -16.17 2.57
N TRP A 131 9.66 -17.01 1.77
CA TRP A 131 8.65 -16.58 0.80
C TRP A 131 7.71 -17.71 0.43
N VAL A 132 6.52 -17.32 -0.07
CA VAL A 132 5.50 -18.23 -0.57
C VAL A 132 4.74 -17.57 -1.72
N ASP A 133 4.41 -18.32 -2.77
CA ASP A 133 3.62 -17.80 -3.89
C ASP A 133 2.14 -17.59 -3.50
N GLY A 134 1.48 -16.66 -4.21
CA GLY A 134 0.10 -16.26 -3.96
C GLY A 134 -0.97 -17.16 -4.59
N TYR A 135 -0.63 -18.37 -5.01
CA TYR A 135 -1.50 -19.34 -5.69
C TYR A 135 -1.51 -20.68 -4.94
N SER A 136 -0.57 -21.56 -5.27
CA SER A 136 -0.47 -22.87 -4.62
C SER A 136 0.14 -22.78 -3.23
N GLY A 137 1.10 -21.87 -3.03
CA GLY A 137 1.82 -21.75 -1.78
C GLY A 137 0.97 -21.25 -0.62
N ILE A 138 -0.06 -20.40 -0.88
CA ILE A 138 -0.97 -19.91 0.16
C ILE A 138 -2.18 -20.84 0.41
N ALA A 139 -2.27 -21.99 -0.24
CA ALA A 139 -3.41 -22.91 -0.10
C ALA A 139 -3.55 -23.43 1.35
N ASP A 140 -2.42 -23.60 2.04
CA ASP A 140 -2.36 -23.94 3.46
C ASP A 140 -1.91 -22.70 4.25
N THR A 141 -2.86 -21.86 4.63
CA THR A 141 -2.58 -20.63 5.38
C THR A 141 -1.95 -20.89 6.74
N ASP A 142 -2.32 -21.96 7.43
CA ASP A 142 -1.76 -22.29 8.75
C ASP A 142 -0.27 -22.66 8.63
N ALA A 143 0.11 -23.40 7.60
CA ALA A 143 1.52 -23.68 7.32
C ALA A 143 2.31 -22.42 6.97
N VAL A 144 1.71 -21.46 6.24
CA VAL A 144 2.33 -20.16 5.94
C VAL A 144 2.55 -19.37 7.22
N LEU A 145 1.54 -19.27 8.09
CA LEU A 145 1.65 -18.55 9.37
C LEU A 145 2.70 -19.19 10.29
N ALA A 146 2.74 -20.52 10.35
CA ALA A 146 3.77 -21.25 11.10
C ALA A 146 5.18 -20.93 10.57
N SER A 147 5.34 -20.85 9.24
CA SER A 147 6.62 -20.49 8.60
C SER A 147 7.04 -19.05 8.90
N ILE A 148 6.10 -18.11 8.86
CA ILE A 148 6.33 -16.70 9.22
C ILE A 148 6.79 -16.59 10.69
N ALA A 149 6.11 -17.30 11.60
CA ALA A 149 6.44 -17.32 13.01
C ALA A 149 7.82 -17.97 13.27
N ALA A 150 8.10 -19.13 12.67
CA ALA A 150 9.39 -19.82 12.78
C ALA A 150 10.54 -18.96 12.24
N ALA A 151 10.30 -18.22 11.15
CA ALA A 151 11.25 -17.27 10.59
C ALA A 151 11.41 -15.99 11.45
N ARG A 152 10.59 -15.76 12.46
CA ARG A 152 10.55 -14.53 13.25
C ARG A 152 10.52 -13.28 12.38
N ALA A 153 9.67 -13.30 11.37
CA ALA A 153 9.54 -12.18 10.45
C ALA A 153 9.02 -10.93 11.19
N SER A 154 9.66 -9.78 10.97
CA SER A 154 9.24 -8.48 11.50
C SER A 154 8.64 -7.56 10.44
N LEU A 155 8.73 -7.97 9.18
CA LEU A 155 8.12 -7.29 8.04
C LEU A 155 7.59 -8.32 7.05
N ILE A 156 6.31 -8.21 6.71
CA ILE A 156 5.65 -9.11 5.77
C ILE A 156 5.19 -8.29 4.57
N LEU A 157 5.63 -8.67 3.37
CA LEU A 157 5.25 -8.02 2.12
C LEU A 157 4.27 -8.91 1.36
N VAL A 158 3.01 -8.47 1.27
CA VAL A 158 1.91 -9.26 0.67
C VAL A 158 1.54 -8.70 -0.69
N GLY A 159 1.83 -9.43 -1.76
CA GLY A 159 1.63 -9.04 -3.16
C GLY A 159 0.61 -9.91 -3.88
N MET A 160 -0.69 -9.75 -3.58
CA MET A 160 -1.79 -10.51 -4.20
C MET A 160 -2.75 -9.63 -5.01
N GLY A 161 -2.51 -8.32 -5.03
CA GLY A 161 -3.39 -7.31 -5.62
C GLY A 161 -4.47 -6.80 -4.68
N SER A 162 -4.97 -5.58 -5.00
CA SER A 162 -5.91 -4.82 -4.16
C SER A 162 -7.16 -5.61 -3.81
N ALA A 163 -7.63 -5.41 -2.60
CA ALA A 163 -8.64 -6.05 -1.81
C ALA A 163 -8.24 -7.46 -1.34
N ARG A 164 -7.68 -8.33 -2.20
CA ARG A 164 -7.31 -9.70 -1.78
C ARG A 164 -6.18 -9.72 -0.76
N GLN A 165 -5.14 -8.92 -0.95
CA GLN A 165 -4.02 -8.83 -0.01
C GLN A 165 -4.43 -8.19 1.32
N GLU A 166 -5.28 -7.18 1.30
CA GLU A 166 -5.78 -6.53 2.50
C GLU A 166 -6.65 -7.49 3.31
N HIS A 167 -7.55 -8.24 2.66
CA HIS A 167 -8.32 -9.30 3.31
C HIS A 167 -7.41 -10.37 3.93
N TRP A 168 -6.45 -10.90 3.16
CA TRP A 168 -5.54 -11.92 3.66
C TRP A 168 -4.75 -11.44 4.90
N ILE A 169 -4.26 -10.19 4.89
CA ILE A 169 -3.57 -9.60 6.04
C ILE A 169 -4.52 -9.50 7.24
N SER A 170 -5.74 -8.99 7.03
CA SER A 170 -6.73 -8.80 8.09
C SER A 170 -7.17 -10.12 8.71
N ASP A 171 -7.50 -11.10 7.87
CA ASP A 171 -8.00 -12.41 8.31
C ASP A 171 -6.94 -13.19 9.10
N ASN A 172 -5.65 -12.91 8.86
CA ASN A 172 -4.53 -13.60 9.48
C ASN A 172 -3.74 -12.74 10.48
N MET A 173 -4.22 -11.56 10.82
CA MET A 173 -3.52 -10.59 11.66
C MET A 173 -3.00 -11.20 12.97
N ALA A 174 -3.80 -12.01 13.65
CA ALA A 174 -3.40 -12.63 14.91
C ALA A 174 -2.22 -13.63 14.76
N GLY A 175 -2.10 -14.27 13.60
CA GLY A 175 -1.04 -15.24 13.31
C GLY A 175 0.23 -14.63 12.73
N LEU A 176 0.19 -13.37 12.28
CA LEU A 176 1.35 -12.70 11.68
C LEU A 176 2.40 -12.29 12.72
N GLY A 177 2.06 -12.29 14.01
CA GLY A 177 2.93 -11.80 15.07
C GLY A 177 3.04 -10.27 15.10
N GLY A 178 4.04 -9.73 15.72
CA GLY A 178 4.32 -8.29 15.74
C GLY A 178 5.01 -7.79 14.47
N GLY A 179 5.22 -6.47 14.38
CA GLY A 179 5.92 -5.84 13.26
C GLY A 179 5.00 -5.18 12.24
N LEU A 180 5.36 -5.26 10.97
CA LEU A 180 4.64 -4.60 9.88
C LEU A 180 4.15 -5.61 8.83
N ALA A 181 2.93 -5.42 8.31
CA ALA A 181 2.41 -6.17 7.17
C ALA A 181 1.93 -5.20 6.08
N PHE A 182 2.56 -5.23 4.92
CA PHE A 182 2.28 -4.32 3.81
C PHE A 182 1.57 -5.03 2.66
N GLY A 183 0.43 -4.50 2.21
CA GLY A 183 -0.22 -4.92 0.98
C GLY A 183 0.43 -4.25 -0.25
N VAL A 184 1.50 -4.84 -0.78
CA VAL A 184 2.41 -4.17 -1.74
C VAL A 184 2.02 -4.27 -3.21
N GLY A 185 0.96 -4.99 -3.54
CA GLY A 185 0.51 -5.15 -4.94
C GLY A 185 1.60 -5.74 -5.85
N ALA A 186 1.93 -5.02 -6.92
CA ALA A 186 2.88 -5.47 -7.94
C ALA A 186 4.36 -5.27 -7.58
N LEU A 187 4.71 -4.90 -6.34
CA LEU A 187 6.11 -4.70 -5.95
C LEU A 187 6.96 -5.94 -6.22
N LEU A 188 6.42 -7.14 -5.91
CA LEU A 188 7.15 -8.40 -6.11
C LEU A 188 7.38 -8.69 -7.60
N ASP A 189 6.40 -8.40 -8.47
CA ASP A 189 6.56 -8.55 -9.92
C ASP A 189 7.63 -7.59 -10.47
N PHE A 190 7.68 -6.35 -9.96
CA PHE A 190 8.73 -5.39 -10.32
C PHE A 190 10.11 -5.81 -9.80
N ALA A 191 10.20 -6.28 -8.57
CA ALA A 191 11.46 -6.74 -7.98
C ALA A 191 12.01 -7.96 -8.74
N ALA A 192 11.15 -8.86 -9.16
CA ALA A 192 11.51 -10.02 -9.97
C ALA A 192 11.95 -9.68 -11.41
N GLY A 193 11.73 -8.44 -11.86
CA GLY A 193 11.94 -8.04 -13.26
C GLY A 193 10.90 -8.60 -14.24
N ASP A 194 9.81 -9.17 -13.72
CA ASP A 194 8.74 -9.78 -14.51
C ASP A 194 7.87 -8.75 -15.22
N VAL A 195 7.75 -7.57 -14.62
CA VAL A 195 7.10 -6.39 -15.20
C VAL A 195 8.12 -5.25 -15.28
N PRO A 196 8.37 -4.68 -16.46
CA PRO A 196 9.30 -3.56 -16.58
C PRO A 196 8.71 -2.32 -15.92
N ARG A 197 9.52 -1.61 -15.14
CA ARG A 197 9.14 -0.30 -14.60
C ARG A 197 9.19 0.79 -15.67
N ALA A 198 8.27 1.74 -15.57
CA ALA A 198 8.33 2.91 -16.42
C ALA A 198 9.64 3.69 -16.21
N PRO A 199 10.24 4.22 -17.29
CA PRO A 199 11.41 5.09 -17.20
C PRO A 199 11.22 6.25 -16.21
N PRO A 200 12.29 6.75 -15.57
CA PRO A 200 12.19 7.79 -14.54
C PRO A 200 11.44 9.05 -14.98
N PHE A 201 11.59 9.47 -16.25
CA PHE A 201 10.90 10.65 -16.78
C PHE A 201 9.37 10.46 -16.89
N ILE A 202 8.90 9.23 -17.19
CA ILE A 202 7.48 8.87 -17.21
C ILE A 202 6.92 8.86 -15.79
N ARG A 203 7.66 8.28 -14.84
CA ARG A 203 7.27 8.24 -13.42
C ARG A 203 7.17 9.63 -12.80
N ARG A 204 8.14 10.53 -13.09
CA ARG A 204 8.12 11.92 -12.63
C ARG A 204 6.91 12.71 -13.13
N ARG A 205 6.31 12.33 -14.26
CA ARG A 205 5.08 12.92 -14.81
C ARG A 205 3.81 12.21 -14.36
N HIS A 206 3.91 11.25 -13.45
CA HIS A 206 2.78 10.42 -12.98
C HIS A 206 2.06 9.65 -14.11
N LEU A 207 2.78 9.32 -15.19
CA LEU A 207 2.27 8.60 -16.37
C LEU A 207 2.58 7.09 -16.35
N GLU A 208 3.01 6.54 -15.22
CA GLU A 208 3.31 5.10 -15.10
C GLU A 208 2.10 4.23 -15.44
N TRP A 209 0.90 4.68 -15.09
CA TRP A 209 -0.34 3.99 -15.45
C TRP A 209 -0.55 3.85 -16.96
N ALA A 210 -0.23 4.90 -17.75
CA ALA A 210 -0.35 4.88 -19.21
C ALA A 210 0.70 3.95 -19.84
N TYR A 211 1.93 3.98 -19.32
CA TYR A 211 2.99 3.06 -19.73
C TYR A 211 2.59 1.59 -19.49
N ARG A 212 2.05 1.28 -18.30
CA ARG A 212 1.55 -0.05 -17.98
C ARG A 212 0.35 -0.47 -18.83
N LEU A 213 -0.56 0.47 -19.13
CA LEU A 213 -1.69 0.21 -20.01
C LEU A 213 -1.21 -0.16 -21.44
N ALA A 214 -0.16 0.50 -21.94
CA ALA A 214 0.43 0.18 -23.24
C ALA A 214 1.09 -1.21 -23.27
N LEU A 215 1.70 -1.64 -22.16
CA LEU A 215 2.34 -2.96 -22.04
C LEU A 215 1.31 -4.09 -21.86
N GLU A 216 0.26 -3.87 -21.07
CA GLU A 216 -0.73 -4.87 -20.71
C GLU A 216 -2.17 -4.39 -20.97
N PRO A 217 -2.54 -4.05 -22.24
CA PRO A 217 -3.81 -3.38 -22.51
C PRO A 217 -5.02 -4.25 -22.10
N ARG A 218 -5.00 -5.55 -22.38
CA ARG A 218 -6.13 -6.46 -22.07
C ARG A 218 -6.40 -6.56 -20.57
N ARG A 219 -5.35 -6.59 -19.73
CA ARG A 219 -5.46 -6.71 -18.28
C ARG A 219 -5.85 -5.40 -17.61
N LEU A 220 -5.30 -4.27 -18.10
CA LEU A 220 -5.41 -2.97 -17.44
C LEU A 220 -6.48 -2.05 -18.06
N PHE A 221 -7.05 -2.38 -19.22
CA PHE A 221 -8.09 -1.58 -19.86
C PHE A 221 -9.28 -1.33 -18.93
N ARG A 222 -9.86 -2.40 -18.38
CA ARG A 222 -11.00 -2.29 -17.47
C ARG A 222 -10.66 -1.37 -16.29
N ARG A 223 -9.50 -1.57 -15.70
CA ARG A 223 -9.04 -0.82 -14.52
C ARG A 223 -8.89 0.68 -14.81
N TYR A 224 -8.28 1.06 -15.93
CA TYR A 224 -7.98 2.47 -16.21
C TYR A 224 -9.06 3.17 -17.02
N VAL A 225 -9.74 2.45 -17.90
CA VAL A 225 -10.74 3.07 -18.81
C VAL A 225 -12.15 3.03 -18.22
N LEU A 226 -12.52 1.98 -17.50
CA LEU A 226 -13.86 1.86 -16.92
C LEU A 226 -13.91 2.27 -15.46
N GLU A 227 -12.95 1.84 -14.64
CA GLU A 227 -13.01 2.04 -13.18
C GLU A 227 -12.57 3.44 -12.76
N VAL A 228 -11.67 4.11 -13.49
CA VAL A 228 -11.28 5.50 -13.18
C VAL A 228 -12.43 6.49 -13.33
N PRO A 229 -13.23 6.50 -14.42
CA PRO A 229 -14.42 7.34 -14.51
C PRO A 229 -15.44 7.09 -13.39
N VAL A 230 -15.68 5.82 -13.03
CA VAL A 230 -16.55 5.46 -11.91
C VAL A 230 -16.04 6.05 -10.60
N PHE A 231 -14.74 5.94 -10.36
CA PHE A 231 -14.08 6.54 -9.20
C PHE A 231 -14.30 8.05 -9.15
N LEU A 232 -14.05 8.77 -10.24
CA LEU A 232 -14.21 10.21 -10.31
C LEU A 232 -15.66 10.64 -10.06
N VAL A 233 -16.64 9.94 -10.64
CA VAL A 233 -18.07 10.20 -10.37
C VAL A 233 -18.38 10.02 -8.88
N ARG A 234 -17.86 8.98 -8.23
CA ARG A 234 -18.05 8.75 -6.80
C ARG A 234 -17.43 9.87 -5.95
N VAL A 235 -16.22 10.31 -6.28
CA VAL A 235 -15.52 11.42 -5.59
C VAL A 235 -16.30 12.72 -5.75
N ILE A 236 -16.78 13.04 -6.95
CA ILE A 236 -17.62 14.24 -7.19
C ILE A 236 -18.92 14.15 -6.38
N ARG A 237 -19.58 13.00 -6.34
CA ARG A 237 -20.77 12.78 -5.51
C ARG A 237 -20.48 12.96 -4.02
N GLN A 238 -19.34 12.51 -3.54
CA GLN A 238 -18.91 12.76 -2.16
C GLN A 238 -18.74 14.24 -1.91
N ARG A 239 -18.09 14.99 -2.81
CA ARG A 239 -17.90 16.44 -2.71
C ARG A 239 -19.23 17.20 -2.64
N LEU A 240 -20.17 16.83 -3.50
CA LEU A 240 -21.50 17.45 -3.51
C LEU A 240 -22.28 17.19 -2.21
N ARG A 241 -22.14 15.99 -1.62
CA ARG A 241 -22.79 15.63 -0.35
C ARG A 241 -22.18 16.32 0.86
N GLN A 242 -20.88 16.63 0.83
CA GLN A 242 -20.20 17.35 1.91
C GLN A 242 -20.59 18.82 2.01
N GLY A 243 -21.38 19.33 1.03
CA GLY A 243 -21.73 20.75 0.95
C GLY A 243 -20.54 21.62 0.58
N ALA A 244 -20.80 22.89 0.24
CA ALA A 244 -19.77 23.87 -0.11
C ALA A 244 -19.08 24.44 1.16
N SER A 245 -18.63 23.62 2.08
CA SER A 245 -17.84 24.09 3.24
C SER A 245 -16.35 23.96 2.90
N PRO A 246 -15.64 25.09 2.67
CA PRO A 246 -14.22 25.04 2.44
C PRO A 246 -13.45 24.89 3.76
N VAL A 247 -12.44 24.02 3.71
CA VAL A 247 -11.15 24.22 4.40
C VAL A 247 -11.20 24.92 5.78
N GLN A 248 -11.52 24.23 6.86
CA GLN A 248 -11.19 24.69 8.21
C GLN A 248 -10.68 23.60 9.18
N ALA A 249 -10.59 22.35 8.77
CA ALA A 249 -10.27 21.25 9.70
C ALA A 249 -8.77 20.90 9.79
N VAL A 250 -7.91 21.37 8.90
CA VAL A 250 -6.48 20.97 8.87
C VAL A 250 -5.58 21.91 9.66
N VAL A 251 -5.96 23.18 9.85
CA VAL A 251 -5.11 24.16 10.56
C VAL A 251 -5.24 24.08 12.08
N ALA A 252 -6.33 23.55 12.61
CA ALA A 252 -6.57 23.50 14.04
C ALA A 252 -5.75 22.45 14.81
N SER A 253 -5.24 21.41 14.16
CA SER A 253 -4.47 20.36 14.84
C SER A 253 -2.96 20.61 14.89
N VAL A 254 -2.45 21.62 14.17
CA VAL A 254 -1.02 21.96 14.17
C VAL A 254 -0.70 22.98 15.27
N ASN A 255 -1.68 23.81 15.68
CA ASN A 255 -1.46 24.87 16.66
C ASN A 255 -1.74 24.48 18.12
N SER A 256 -2.19 23.26 18.41
CA SER A 256 -2.47 22.82 19.79
C SER A 256 -1.36 21.99 20.45
N SER A 257 -0.21 21.80 19.78
CA SER A 257 0.93 21.05 20.32
C SER A 257 2.17 21.91 20.59
N GLY A 258 2.00 23.20 20.72
CA GLY A 258 3.07 24.09 21.06
C GLY A 258 2.67 24.99 22.24
N VAL A 259 2.94 24.57 23.44
CA VAL A 259 3.26 25.27 24.68
C VAL A 259 2.93 24.34 25.87
N VAL A 260 3.86 23.72 26.45
CA VAL A 260 4.46 23.74 27.79
C VAL A 260 5.60 22.73 27.81
#